data_22c5abbf807e1c8e4d80d339b3d4a62f
#
_entry.id   22c5abbf807e1c8e4d80d339b3d4a62f
#
_cell.length_a   1.000
_cell.length_b   1.000
_cell.length_c   1.000
_cell.angle_alpha   90.00
_cell.angle_beta   90.00
_cell.angle_gamma   90.00
#
_symmetry.space_group_name_H-M   'P 1'
#
loop_
_entity.id
_entity.type
_entity.pdbx_description
1 polymer ?
#
loop_
_entity_poly.entity_id
_entity_poly.type
_entity_poly.pdbx_seq_one_letter_code
_entity_poly.pdbx_strand_id
1 'polypeptide(L)'
;LTRPVFEWHYKSDALGDPLINDDHILALGVANPQELQEIWRLSQRVNEVLKAYFVERGIDLVDFKLEFGRHKSQLLLGDEISPDTCRFWEQGTKRKLDKDRFRRDLGDVEAAYREMLHRVIGRPERTTPVSR
;
A
#
# COMPACT_ATOMS: atom_id res chain seq x y z
N LEU A 1 -10.63 9.28 5.97
CA LEU A 1 -10.27 8.93 7.36
C LEU A 1 -9.43 10.04 7.96
N THR A 2 -9.60 10.32 9.24
CA THR A 2 -8.85 11.36 9.97
C THR A 2 -7.44 10.89 10.37
N ARG A 3 -7.23 9.58 10.36
CA ARG A 3 -5.93 8.94 10.63
C ARG A 3 -5.83 7.61 9.86
N PRO A 4 -4.62 7.08 9.61
CA PRO A 4 -4.43 5.75 9.09
C PRO A 4 -5.03 4.69 10.03
N VAL A 5 -5.58 3.63 9.45
CA VAL A 5 -6.03 2.43 10.16
C VAL A 5 -5.04 1.31 9.87
N PHE A 6 -4.68 0.59 10.91
CA PHE A 6 -3.79 -0.56 10.86
C PHE A 6 -4.59 -1.84 11.02
N GLU A 7 -4.34 -2.80 10.13
CA GLU A 7 -4.98 -4.11 10.18
C GLU A 7 -3.91 -5.19 10.03
N TRP A 8 -4.07 -6.29 10.77
CA TRP A 8 -3.20 -7.44 10.70
C TRP A 8 -3.91 -8.59 10.02
N HIS A 9 -3.21 -9.25 9.12
CA HIS A 9 -3.66 -10.49 8.51
C HIS A 9 -2.63 -11.58 8.76
N TYR A 10 -3.09 -12.73 9.24
CA TYR A 10 -2.23 -13.90 9.37
C TYR A 10 -2.06 -14.54 7.98
N LYS A 11 -0.82 -14.54 7.46
CA LYS A 11 -0.55 -15.10 6.13
C LYS A 11 -0.69 -16.61 6.15
N SER A 12 -1.79 -17.11 5.62
CA SER A 12 -2.12 -18.52 5.55
C SER A 12 -3.13 -18.79 4.44
N ASP A 13 -2.68 -19.35 3.33
CA ASP A 13 -3.53 -19.72 2.20
C ASP A 13 -4.68 -20.64 2.63
N ALA A 14 -4.40 -21.58 3.55
CA ALA A 14 -5.38 -22.53 4.05
C ALA A 14 -6.52 -21.86 4.85
N LEU A 15 -6.25 -20.72 5.47
CA LEU A 15 -7.21 -19.97 6.29
C LEU A 15 -7.74 -18.72 5.58
N GLY A 16 -7.27 -18.42 4.36
CA GLY A 16 -7.69 -17.25 3.60
C GLY A 16 -7.23 -15.92 4.21
N ASP A 17 -6.04 -15.89 4.78
CA ASP A 17 -5.41 -14.69 5.37
C ASP A 17 -6.34 -13.95 6.36
N PRO A 18 -6.78 -14.60 7.45
CA PRO A 18 -7.76 -14.02 8.35
C PRO A 18 -7.25 -12.76 9.03
N LEU A 19 -8.17 -11.81 9.25
CA LEU A 19 -7.93 -10.64 10.07
C LEU A 19 -7.70 -11.08 11.52
N ILE A 20 -6.63 -10.56 12.13
CA ILE A 20 -6.24 -10.83 13.52
C ILE A 20 -5.92 -9.52 14.25
N ASN A 21 -5.78 -9.56 15.54
CA ASN A 21 -5.34 -8.44 16.36
C ASN A 21 -4.03 -8.75 17.10
N ASP A 22 -3.52 -7.78 17.85
CA ASP A 22 -2.26 -7.90 18.60
C ASP A 22 -2.28 -9.07 19.57
N ASP A 23 -3.40 -9.31 20.26
CA ASP A 23 -3.52 -10.43 21.22
C ASP A 23 -3.39 -11.78 20.51
N HIS A 24 -3.99 -11.93 19.33
CA HIS A 24 -3.82 -13.15 18.53
C HIS A 24 -2.36 -13.35 18.12
N ILE A 25 -1.69 -12.28 17.68
CA ILE A 25 -0.29 -12.35 17.25
C ILE A 25 0.62 -12.79 18.39
N LEU A 26 0.42 -12.19 19.57
CA LEU A 26 1.22 -12.52 20.77
C LEU A 26 0.92 -13.93 21.28
N ALA A 27 -0.36 -14.30 21.38
CA ALA A 27 -0.78 -15.61 21.87
C ALA A 27 -0.32 -16.76 20.96
N LEU A 28 -0.30 -16.54 19.65
CA LEU A 28 0.18 -17.52 18.66
C LEU A 28 1.73 -17.49 18.51
N GLY A 29 2.41 -16.57 19.15
CA GLY A 29 3.87 -16.42 19.03
C GLY A 29 4.34 -16.03 17.63
N VAL A 30 3.48 -15.39 16.84
CA VAL A 30 3.81 -14.96 15.47
C VAL A 30 4.85 -13.84 15.50
N ALA A 31 4.68 -12.89 16.40
CA ALA A 31 5.64 -11.82 16.66
C ALA A 31 5.67 -11.49 18.17
N ASN A 32 6.77 -10.89 18.61
CA ASN A 32 6.88 -10.36 19.96
C ASN A 32 6.49 -8.87 20.02
N PRO A 33 6.31 -8.28 21.22
CA PRO A 33 5.89 -6.89 21.35
C PRO A 33 6.82 -5.87 20.66
N GLN A 34 8.13 -6.12 20.68
CA GLN A 34 9.12 -5.25 20.07
C GLN A 34 9.00 -5.29 18.53
N GLU A 35 8.79 -6.47 17.96
CA GLU A 35 8.56 -6.64 16.53
C GLU A 35 7.26 -5.95 16.08
N LEU A 36 6.18 -6.04 16.86
CA LEU A 36 4.94 -5.33 16.56
C LEU A 36 5.14 -3.81 16.50
N GLN A 37 5.86 -3.25 17.47
CA GLN A 37 6.19 -1.83 17.48
C GLN A 37 7.03 -1.42 16.26
N GLU A 38 8.01 -2.24 15.89
CA GLU A 38 8.88 -1.96 14.76
C GLU A 38 8.11 -2.06 13.43
N ILE A 39 7.26 -3.07 13.25
CA ILE A 39 6.39 -3.20 12.08
C ILE A 39 5.49 -1.97 11.96
N TRP A 40 4.88 -1.55 13.07
CA TRP A 40 4.02 -0.37 13.08
C TRP A 40 4.79 0.90 12.68
N ARG A 41 5.97 1.12 13.27
CA ARG A 41 6.85 2.25 12.95
C ARG A 41 7.26 2.27 11.48
N LEU A 42 7.71 1.13 10.95
CA LEU A 42 8.10 0.99 9.55
C LEU A 42 6.92 1.23 8.61
N SER A 43 5.77 0.66 8.90
CA SER A 43 4.57 0.83 8.07
C SER A 43 4.08 2.27 8.04
N GLN A 44 4.16 3.00 9.15
CA GLN A 44 3.88 4.43 9.15
C GLN A 44 4.84 5.21 8.28
N ARG A 45 6.14 4.90 8.36
CA ARG A 45 7.13 5.55 7.52
C ARG A 45 6.91 5.27 6.04
N VAL A 46 6.59 4.03 5.68
CA VAL A 46 6.21 3.66 4.31
C VAL A 46 4.98 4.45 3.86
N ASN A 47 3.96 4.54 4.69
CA ASN A 47 2.75 5.31 4.38
C ASN A 47 3.06 6.79 4.09
N GLU A 48 3.88 7.44 4.91
CA GLU A 48 4.28 8.84 4.70
C GLU A 48 4.97 9.03 3.34
N VAL A 49 5.96 8.18 3.06
CA VAL A 49 6.75 8.25 1.81
C VAL A 49 5.87 7.99 0.60
N LEU A 50 5.06 6.93 0.62
CA LEU A 50 4.21 6.57 -0.51
C LEU A 50 3.12 7.61 -0.75
N LYS A 51 2.48 8.12 0.29
CA LYS A 51 1.48 9.18 0.14
C LYS A 51 2.05 10.42 -0.51
N ALA A 52 3.20 10.90 -0.04
CA ALA A 52 3.86 12.06 -0.63
C ALA A 52 4.20 11.81 -2.11
N TYR A 53 4.77 10.65 -2.41
CA TYR A 53 5.15 10.26 -3.76
C TYR A 53 3.97 10.23 -4.73
N PHE A 54 2.84 9.62 -4.33
CA PHE A 54 1.68 9.45 -5.20
C PHE A 54 0.85 10.72 -5.33
N VAL A 55 0.74 11.53 -4.28
CA VAL A 55 0.05 12.83 -4.33
C VAL A 55 0.65 13.75 -5.40
N GLU A 56 1.98 13.82 -5.51
CA GLU A 56 2.67 14.59 -6.55
C GLU A 56 2.35 14.11 -7.97
N ARG A 57 1.81 12.90 -8.12
CA ARG A 57 1.44 12.26 -9.38
C ARG A 57 -0.07 12.24 -9.64
N GLY A 58 -0.81 13.01 -8.86
CA GLY A 58 -2.25 13.11 -8.98
C GLY A 58 -2.99 11.83 -8.56
N ILE A 59 -2.42 11.05 -7.64
CA ILE A 59 -2.95 9.78 -7.16
C ILE A 59 -3.17 9.83 -5.66
N ASP A 60 -4.35 9.41 -5.22
CA ASP A 60 -4.65 9.10 -3.83
C ASP A 60 -4.27 7.63 -3.55
N LEU A 61 -3.33 7.42 -2.64
CA LEU A 61 -3.07 6.12 -2.05
C LEU A 61 -4.12 5.85 -0.98
N VAL A 62 -5.04 4.93 -1.27
CA VAL A 62 -6.18 4.64 -0.40
C VAL A 62 -5.80 3.66 0.70
N ASP A 63 -5.20 2.55 0.31
CA ASP A 63 -4.60 1.55 1.20
C ASP A 63 -3.49 0.77 0.47
N PHE A 64 -2.73 0.02 1.24
CA PHE A 64 -1.70 -0.86 0.72
C PHE A 64 -1.43 -2.01 1.69
N LYS A 65 -0.96 -3.11 1.15
CA LYS A 65 -0.52 -4.29 1.90
C LYS A 65 1.00 -4.30 2.01
N LEU A 66 1.51 -4.62 3.20
CA LEU A 66 2.91 -4.93 3.42
C LEU A 66 3.02 -6.35 3.98
N GLU A 67 4.11 -7.01 3.68
CA GLU A 67 4.46 -8.30 4.27
C GLU A 67 5.79 -8.18 5.03
N PHE A 68 5.82 -8.75 6.22
CA PHE A 68 7.01 -8.78 7.06
C PHE A 68 7.39 -10.22 7.36
N GLY A 69 8.68 -10.46 7.46
CA GLY A 69 9.23 -11.76 7.82
C GLY A 69 10.53 -11.65 8.57
N ARG A 70 11.01 -12.79 9.09
CA ARG A 70 12.31 -12.87 9.76
C ARG A 70 13.32 -13.60 8.87
N HIS A 71 14.52 -13.04 8.81
CA HIS A 71 15.69 -13.73 8.27
C HIS A 71 16.87 -13.54 9.22
N LYS A 72 17.44 -14.62 9.69
CA LYS A 72 18.56 -14.59 10.66
C LYS A 72 18.30 -13.66 11.84
N SER A 73 17.13 -13.76 12.44
CA SER A 73 16.67 -12.92 13.56
C SER A 73 16.44 -11.43 13.25
N GLN A 74 16.54 -11.02 11.99
CA GLN A 74 16.22 -9.67 11.55
C GLN A 74 14.80 -9.62 10.99
N LEU A 75 14.05 -8.60 11.41
CA LEU A 75 12.76 -8.28 10.80
C LEU A 75 13.00 -7.58 9.46
N LEU A 76 12.41 -8.10 8.42
CA LEU A 76 12.51 -7.58 7.06
C LEU A 76 11.14 -7.27 6.49
N LEU A 77 11.05 -6.15 5.76
CA LEU A 77 9.94 -5.84 4.87
C LEU A 77 10.15 -6.60 3.55
N GLY A 78 9.16 -7.35 3.14
CA GLY A 78 9.11 -8.07 1.87
C GLY A 78 7.96 -7.60 1.00
N ASP A 79 7.78 -8.31 -0.12
CA ASP A 79 6.75 -8.06 -1.12
C ASP A 79 6.96 -6.73 -1.91
N GLU A 80 6.13 -6.50 -2.92
CA GLU A 80 6.22 -5.33 -3.79
C GLU A 80 5.17 -4.27 -3.44
N ILE A 81 5.38 -3.07 -3.95
CA ILE A 81 4.38 -2.00 -4.04
C ILE A 81 3.92 -1.92 -5.50
N SER A 82 2.69 -2.31 -5.74
CA SER A 82 2.13 -2.42 -7.10
C SER A 82 0.62 -2.15 -7.10
N PRO A 83 -0.02 -2.03 -8.26
CA PRO A 83 -1.47 -1.98 -8.34
C PRO A 83 -2.18 -3.24 -7.83
N ASP A 84 -1.45 -4.33 -7.57
CA ASP A 84 -1.99 -5.57 -7.00
C ASP A 84 -2.00 -5.56 -5.45
N THR A 85 -1.09 -4.81 -4.85
CA THR A 85 -0.93 -4.71 -3.39
C THR A 85 -1.43 -3.40 -2.80
N CYS A 86 -1.82 -2.44 -3.65
CA CYS A 86 -2.28 -1.11 -3.26
C CYS A 86 -3.60 -0.76 -3.95
N ARG A 87 -4.39 0.15 -3.33
CA ARG A 87 -5.47 0.84 -4.01
C ARG A 87 -5.06 2.25 -4.34
N PHE A 88 -5.10 2.55 -5.65
CA PHE A 88 -4.75 3.83 -6.23
C PHE A 88 -5.97 4.45 -6.91
N TRP A 89 -6.35 5.63 -6.45
CA TRP A 89 -7.43 6.38 -7.07
C TRP A 89 -6.91 7.69 -7.66
N GLU A 90 -7.33 7.99 -8.87
CA GLU A 90 -7.05 9.28 -9.48
C GLU A 90 -7.68 10.41 -8.67
N GLN A 91 -6.90 11.45 -8.39
CA GLN A 91 -7.40 12.63 -7.68
C GLN A 91 -8.48 13.32 -8.50
N GLY A 92 -9.50 13.85 -7.81
CA GLY A 92 -10.63 14.50 -8.44
C GLY A 92 -11.70 13.53 -8.94
N THR A 93 -11.39 12.66 -9.88
CA THR A 93 -12.34 11.73 -10.51
C THR A 93 -12.66 10.49 -9.67
N LYS A 94 -11.76 10.11 -8.77
CA LYS A 94 -11.79 8.84 -8.01
C LYS A 94 -11.80 7.59 -8.89
N ARG A 95 -11.34 7.71 -10.13
CA ARG A 95 -11.15 6.58 -11.03
C ARG A 95 -10.12 5.63 -10.46
N LYS A 96 -10.43 4.33 -10.44
CA LYS A 96 -9.57 3.28 -9.89
C LYS A 96 -8.47 2.91 -10.88
N LEU A 97 -7.24 2.86 -10.40
CA LEU A 97 -6.04 2.58 -11.19
C LEU A 97 -5.31 1.32 -10.69
N ASP A 98 -6.03 0.43 -10.05
CA ASP A 98 -5.54 -0.76 -9.36
C ASP A 98 -6.35 -2.01 -9.71
N LYS A 99 -6.07 -3.12 -9.04
CA LYS A 99 -6.73 -4.42 -9.26
C LYS A 99 -8.24 -4.43 -9.02
N ASP A 100 -8.80 -3.44 -8.34
CA ASP A 100 -10.25 -3.33 -8.18
C ASP A 100 -10.97 -3.16 -9.52
N ARG A 101 -10.27 -2.65 -10.55
CA ARG A 101 -10.85 -2.63 -11.92
C ARG A 101 -11.14 -4.02 -12.43
N PHE A 102 -10.23 -4.97 -12.20
CA PHE A 102 -10.43 -6.38 -12.55
C PHE A 102 -11.50 -7.03 -11.66
N ARG A 103 -11.37 -6.86 -10.33
CA ARG A 103 -12.30 -7.49 -9.36
C ARG A 103 -13.74 -7.03 -9.52
N ARG A 104 -13.96 -5.80 -9.98
CA ARG A 104 -15.29 -5.19 -10.14
C ARG A 104 -15.76 -5.13 -11.58
N ASP A 105 -15.06 -5.79 -12.48
CA ASP A 105 -15.37 -5.78 -13.92
C ASP A 105 -15.59 -4.38 -14.51
N LEU A 106 -14.71 -3.44 -14.12
CA LEU A 106 -14.76 -2.04 -14.57
C LEU A 106 -14.15 -1.83 -15.96
N GLY A 107 -13.63 -2.88 -16.58
CA GLY A 107 -12.93 -2.81 -17.87
C GLY A 107 -11.61 -2.04 -17.83
N ASP A 108 -10.92 -1.99 -18.97
CA ASP A 108 -9.68 -1.23 -19.20
C ASP A 108 -8.56 -1.43 -18.16
N VAL A 109 -8.44 -2.66 -17.62
CA VAL A 109 -7.42 -3.00 -16.59
C VAL A 109 -6.02 -2.72 -17.10
N GLU A 110 -5.73 -3.15 -18.34
CA GLU A 110 -4.40 -2.96 -18.95
C GLU A 110 -4.08 -1.48 -19.14
N ALA A 111 -5.04 -0.69 -19.60
CA ALA A 111 -4.87 0.75 -19.78
C ALA A 111 -4.62 1.46 -18.42
N ALA A 112 -5.32 1.05 -17.37
CA ALA A 112 -5.10 1.60 -16.03
C ALA A 112 -3.70 1.27 -15.49
N TYR A 113 -3.21 0.05 -15.72
CA TYR A 113 -1.87 -0.36 -15.28
C TYR A 113 -0.77 0.35 -16.09
N ARG A 114 -0.96 0.53 -17.39
CA ARG A 114 -0.06 1.34 -18.23
C ARG A 114 -0.02 2.80 -17.78
N GLU A 115 -1.16 3.37 -17.44
CA GLU A 115 -1.23 4.73 -16.91
C GLU A 115 -0.49 4.85 -15.58
N MET A 116 -0.67 3.88 -14.66
CA MET A 116 0.09 3.85 -13.41
C MET A 116 1.59 3.79 -13.66
N LEU A 117 2.03 2.92 -14.56
CA LEU A 117 3.43 2.82 -14.95
C LEU A 117 3.95 4.16 -15.47
N HIS A 118 3.20 4.81 -16.33
CA HIS A 118 3.58 6.11 -16.92
C HIS A 118 3.69 7.20 -15.83
N ARG A 119 2.75 7.26 -14.90
CA ARG A 119 2.77 8.22 -13.79
C ARG A 119 3.92 7.95 -12.81
N VAL A 120 4.28 6.70 -12.60
CA VAL A 120 5.39 6.31 -11.70
C VAL A 120 6.76 6.62 -12.34
N ILE A 121 6.95 6.32 -13.63
CA ILE A 121 8.21 6.56 -14.34
C ILE A 121 8.33 8.01 -14.79
N GLY A 122 7.21 8.64 -15.18
CA GLY A 122 7.16 10.02 -15.65
C GLY A 122 7.57 10.99 -14.53
N ARG A 123 8.46 11.94 -14.85
CA ARG A 123 8.68 13.08 -13.96
C ARG A 123 7.41 13.92 -13.95
N PRO A 124 6.92 14.41 -12.79
CA PRO A 124 5.87 15.40 -12.78
C PRO A 124 6.33 16.59 -13.64
N GLU A 125 5.50 17.02 -14.61
CA GLU A 125 5.76 18.26 -15.32
C GLU A 125 5.87 19.37 -14.28
N ARG A 126 7.03 19.99 -14.20
CA ARG A 126 7.19 21.21 -13.41
C ARG A 126 6.32 22.26 -14.10
N THR A 127 5.13 22.49 -13.56
CA THR A 127 4.38 23.71 -13.88
C THR A 127 5.22 24.89 -13.45
N THR A 128 5.95 25.45 -14.40
CA THR A 128 6.60 26.74 -14.25
C THR A 128 5.46 27.76 -14.06
N PRO A 129 5.44 28.54 -12.98
CA PRO A 129 4.48 29.62 -12.89
C PRO A 129 4.73 30.59 -14.05
N VAL A 130 3.71 30.79 -14.88
CA VAL A 130 3.74 31.86 -15.86
C VAL A 130 3.76 33.16 -15.07
N SER A 131 4.93 33.80 -15.03
CA SER A 131 5.06 35.16 -14.53
C SER A 131 4.28 36.08 -15.46
N ARG A 132 3.26 36.72 -14.91
CA ARG A 132 2.63 37.90 -15.50
C ARG A 132 3.40 39.15 -15.09
#